data_385d128416166c0da4a105f0bed84206
#
_entry.id   385d128416166c0da4a105f0bed84206
#
_cell.length_a   1.000
_cell.length_b   1.000
_cell.length_c   1.000
_cell.angle_alpha   90.00
_cell.angle_beta   90.00
_cell.angle_gamma   90.00
#
_symmetry.space_group_name_H-M   'P 1'
#
loop_
_entity.id
_entity.type
_entity.pdbx_description
1 polymer ?
#
loop_
_entity_poly.entity_id
_entity_poly.type
_entity_poly.pdbx_seq_one_letter_code
_entity_poly.pdbx_strand_id
1 'polypeptide(L)'
;MKNYFIARSRRVRSTPYTSRIEKQGVTAYTVYNHMLLPAAFGSLEDSYNHLKEHVQVWDVAGERQVEVSGKDSAKLVQLMTCSCLLYTSPSPRDGLLSR
;
A
#
# COMPACT_ATOMS: atom_id res chain seq x y z
N MET A 1 -11.36 22.35 -10.73
CA MET A 1 -11.55 21.03 -10.14
C MET A 1 -11.87 21.20 -8.66
N LYS A 2 -12.96 20.64 -8.16
CA LYS A 2 -13.26 20.71 -6.72
C LYS A 2 -12.29 19.79 -5.99
N ASN A 3 -11.41 20.36 -5.20
CA ASN A 3 -10.52 19.56 -4.35
C ASN A 3 -11.37 19.01 -3.20
N TYR A 4 -11.63 17.72 -3.22
CA TYR A 4 -12.24 17.03 -2.10
C TYR A 4 -11.17 16.73 -1.06
N PHE A 5 -11.14 17.50 0.02
CA PHE A 5 -10.28 17.19 1.15
C PHE A 5 -11.00 16.20 2.07
N ILE A 6 -10.42 15.04 2.26
CA ILE A 6 -10.84 14.14 3.32
C ILE A 6 -10.35 14.76 4.64
N ALA A 7 -11.27 15.08 5.53
CA ALA A 7 -10.93 15.63 6.84
C ALA A 7 -10.04 14.62 7.60
N ARG A 8 -8.88 15.09 8.05
CA ARG A 8 -8.02 14.32 8.93
C ARG A 8 -8.72 14.15 10.29
N SER A 9 -9.20 12.97 10.56
CA SER A 9 -9.80 12.62 11.85
C SER A 9 -8.87 11.68 12.61
N ARG A 10 -9.14 11.48 13.90
CA ARG A 10 -8.40 10.48 14.70
C ARG A 10 -8.49 9.05 14.16
N ARG A 11 -9.47 8.79 13.28
CA ARG A 11 -9.69 7.49 12.64
C ARG A 11 -8.92 7.31 11.34
N VAL A 12 -8.44 8.42 10.75
CA VAL A 12 -7.65 8.40 9.51
C VAL A 12 -6.24 8.85 9.84
N ARG A 13 -5.30 7.95 9.67
CA ARG A 13 -3.88 8.19 9.94
C ARG A 13 -3.14 8.58 8.68
N SER A 14 -2.07 9.31 8.84
CA SER A 14 -1.09 9.56 7.79
C SER A 14 -0.03 8.46 7.76
N THR A 15 0.57 8.23 6.59
CA THR A 15 1.75 7.39 6.45
C THR A 15 3.03 8.20 6.75
N PRO A 16 4.18 7.55 6.97
CA PRO A 16 5.46 8.27 7.07
C PRO A 16 5.82 9.08 5.83
N TYR A 17 5.19 8.78 4.70
CA TYR A 17 5.46 9.43 3.40
C TYR A 17 4.46 10.54 3.06
N THR A 18 3.37 10.70 3.79
CA THR A 18 2.28 11.63 3.46
C THR A 18 2.79 13.06 3.20
N SER A 19 3.69 13.56 4.03
CA SER A 19 4.24 14.91 3.85
C SER A 19 5.09 15.08 2.57
N ARG A 20 5.72 14.01 2.11
CA ARG A 20 6.47 14.01 0.86
C ARG A 20 5.54 13.92 -0.34
N ILE A 21 4.47 13.14 -0.22
CA ILE A 21 3.42 13.00 -1.23
C ILE A 21 2.71 14.33 -1.45
N GLU A 22 2.39 15.04 -0.37
CA GLU A 22 1.79 16.38 -0.45
C GLU A 22 2.66 17.36 -1.25
N LYS A 23 3.98 17.29 -1.08
CA LYS A 23 4.93 18.10 -1.85
C LYS A 23 4.99 17.76 -3.34
N GLN A 24 4.59 16.55 -3.71
CA GLN A 24 4.49 16.10 -5.10
C GLN A 24 3.18 16.52 -5.78
N GLY A 25 2.31 17.26 -5.07
CA GLY A 25 1.09 17.80 -5.66
C GLY A 25 -0.04 16.79 -5.77
N VAL A 26 -0.21 15.92 -4.77
CA VAL A 26 -1.36 15.02 -4.72
C VAL A 26 -2.67 15.81 -4.78
N THR A 27 -3.58 15.39 -5.64
CA THR A 27 -4.88 16.04 -5.87
C THR A 27 -6.05 15.30 -5.24
N ALA A 28 -5.89 14.01 -4.96
CA ALA A 28 -6.92 13.21 -4.32
C ALA A 28 -6.34 12.12 -3.42
N TYR A 29 -7.04 11.84 -2.33
CA TYR A 29 -6.78 10.73 -1.42
C TYR A 29 -7.97 9.79 -1.37
N THR A 30 -7.70 8.52 -1.16
CA THR A 30 -8.64 7.56 -0.62
C THR A 30 -8.19 7.08 0.76
N VAL A 31 -9.03 6.31 1.44
CA VAL A 31 -8.69 5.72 2.74
C VAL A 31 -8.56 4.22 2.57
N TYR A 32 -7.40 3.70 2.93
CA TYR A 32 -7.13 2.28 2.96
C TYR A 32 -6.54 1.89 4.31
N ASN A 33 -7.10 0.89 4.95
CA ASN A 33 -6.67 0.41 6.27
C ASN A 33 -6.53 1.55 7.32
N HIS A 34 -7.51 2.48 7.34
CA HIS A 34 -7.51 3.69 8.17
C HIS A 34 -6.35 4.66 7.92
N MET A 35 -5.70 4.58 6.77
CA MET A 35 -4.63 5.49 6.35
C MET A 35 -4.99 6.24 5.08
N LEU A 36 -4.47 7.46 4.95
CA LEU A 36 -4.55 8.20 3.70
C LEU A 36 -3.69 7.51 2.64
N LEU A 37 -4.32 7.15 1.54
CA LEU A 37 -3.65 6.59 0.36
C LEU A 37 -3.80 7.58 -0.80
N PRO A 38 -2.70 8.06 -1.41
CA PRO A 38 -2.78 8.95 -2.55
C PRO A 38 -3.44 8.23 -3.73
N ALA A 39 -4.43 8.88 -4.33
CA ALA A 39 -5.21 8.31 -5.42
C ALA A 39 -4.96 9.01 -6.77
N ALA A 40 -4.61 10.30 -6.76
CA ALA A 40 -4.33 11.04 -7.98
C ALA A 40 -3.35 12.18 -7.74
N PHE A 41 -2.54 12.50 -8.77
CA PHE A 41 -1.58 13.61 -8.77
C PHE A 41 -1.84 14.62 -9.89
N GLY A 42 -2.62 14.28 -10.88
CA GLY A 42 -2.91 15.12 -12.04
C GLY A 42 -4.05 14.54 -12.87
N SER A 43 -3.96 14.69 -14.18
CA SER A 43 -4.93 14.06 -15.07
C SER A 43 -4.69 12.55 -15.16
N LEU A 44 -5.76 11.82 -15.46
CA LEU A 44 -5.66 10.37 -15.68
C LEU A 44 -4.77 10.03 -16.89
N GLU A 45 -4.87 10.85 -17.94
CA GLU A 45 -4.11 10.67 -19.17
C GLU A 45 -2.61 10.86 -18.94
N ASP A 46 -2.22 11.93 -18.22
CA ASP A 46 -0.81 12.16 -17.88
C ASP A 46 -0.24 11.04 -17.02
N SER A 47 -1.01 10.59 -16.02
CA SER A 47 -0.62 9.48 -15.15
C SER A 47 -0.45 8.17 -15.92
N TYR A 48 -1.34 7.90 -16.88
CA TYR A 48 -1.27 6.71 -17.73
C TYR A 48 -0.05 6.74 -18.67
N ASN A 49 0.21 7.87 -19.32
CA ASN A 49 1.37 8.02 -20.19
C ASN A 49 2.67 7.92 -19.41
N HIS A 50 2.73 8.55 -18.23
CA HIS A 50 3.89 8.45 -17.36
C HIS A 50 4.15 7.01 -16.88
N LEU A 51 3.09 6.24 -16.59
CA LEU A 51 3.21 4.83 -16.24
C LEU A 51 3.85 3.98 -17.35
N LYS A 52 3.60 4.33 -18.61
CA LYS A 52 4.14 3.60 -19.78
C LYS A 52 5.59 3.95 -20.08
N GLU A 53 5.99 5.18 -19.83
CA GLU A 53 7.27 5.73 -20.28
C GLU A 53 8.32 5.82 -19.15
N HIS A 54 7.88 5.82 -17.88
CA HIS A 54 8.73 6.09 -16.73
C HIS A 54 8.51 5.10 -15.60
N VAL A 55 9.49 5.05 -14.71
CA VAL A 55 9.40 4.29 -13.45
C VAL A 55 8.45 4.98 -12.48
N GLN A 56 7.62 4.20 -11.81
CA GLN A 56 6.66 4.67 -10.82
C GLN A 56 7.10 4.31 -9.40
N VAL A 57 6.85 5.21 -8.47
CA VAL A 57 7.03 4.97 -7.04
C VAL A 57 5.66 5.06 -6.37
N TRP A 58 5.28 4.04 -5.64
CA TRP A 58 3.97 3.93 -4.99
C TRP A 58 4.13 3.92 -3.48
N ASP A 59 3.31 4.74 -2.78
CA ASP A 59 3.19 4.63 -1.33
C ASP A 59 2.24 3.49 -0.97
N VAL A 60 2.79 2.40 -0.47
CA VAL A 60 2.04 1.23 -0.01
C VAL A 60 2.10 1.07 1.52
N ALA A 61 2.47 2.12 2.24
CA ALA A 61 2.58 2.09 3.71
C ALA A 61 1.24 1.82 4.42
N GLY A 62 0.11 1.96 3.72
CA GLY A 62 -1.20 1.56 4.21
C GLY A 62 -1.39 0.05 4.36
N GLU A 63 -0.59 -0.75 3.69
CA GLU A 63 -0.57 -2.20 3.83
C GLU A 63 0.21 -2.60 5.08
N ARG A 64 -0.50 -2.94 6.14
CA ARG A 64 0.11 -3.35 7.39
C ARG A 64 0.65 -4.77 7.30
N GLN A 65 1.85 -4.93 7.82
CA GLN A 65 2.46 -6.23 8.04
C GLN A 65 2.26 -6.64 9.50
N VAL A 66 1.95 -7.91 9.70
CA VAL A 66 1.87 -8.54 11.02
C VAL A 66 2.83 -9.71 11.03
N GLU A 67 3.85 -9.62 11.87
CA GLU A 67 4.77 -10.72 12.10
C GLU A 67 4.19 -11.66 13.16
N VAL A 68 4.12 -12.94 12.83
CA VAL A 68 3.77 -14.01 13.77
C VAL A 68 4.95 -14.95 13.85
N SER A 69 5.65 -14.95 14.99
CA SER A 69 6.85 -15.75 15.22
C SER A 69 6.63 -16.82 16.30
N GLY A 70 7.46 -17.85 16.29
CA GLY A 70 7.43 -18.96 17.22
C GLY A 70 7.18 -20.32 16.57
N LYS A 71 7.38 -21.38 17.34
CA LYS A 71 7.34 -22.77 16.88
C LYS A 71 6.02 -23.15 16.17
N ASP A 72 4.90 -22.64 16.64
CA ASP A 72 3.57 -22.96 16.12
C ASP A 72 2.93 -21.79 15.34
N SER A 73 3.71 -20.79 14.95
CA SER A 73 3.22 -19.60 14.24
C SER A 73 2.47 -19.95 12.96
N ALA A 74 3.02 -20.82 12.13
CA ALA A 74 2.39 -21.27 10.89
C ALA A 74 1.05 -21.96 11.13
N LYS A 75 0.95 -22.80 12.17
CA LYS A 75 -0.31 -23.46 12.55
C LYS A 75 -1.35 -22.46 13.01
N LEU A 76 -0.94 -21.48 13.83
CA LEU A 76 -1.84 -20.43 14.29
C LEU A 76 -2.40 -19.64 13.12
N VAL A 77 -1.54 -19.17 12.21
CA VAL A 77 -1.97 -18.39 11.06
C VAL A 77 -2.86 -19.23 10.14
N GLN A 78 -2.51 -20.50 9.91
CA GLN A 78 -3.35 -21.42 9.13
C GLN A 78 -4.74 -21.61 9.74
N LEU A 79 -4.84 -21.64 11.06
CA LEU A 79 -6.12 -21.77 11.77
C LEU A 79 -6.96 -20.50 11.66
N MET A 80 -6.32 -19.32 11.64
CA MET A 80 -6.97 -18.02 11.62
C MET A 80 -7.35 -17.53 10.21
N THR A 81 -6.80 -18.13 9.17
CA THR A 81 -7.00 -17.69 7.78
C THR A 81 -7.68 -18.78 6.95
N CYS A 82 -8.44 -18.34 5.95
CA CYS A 82 -9.08 -19.26 5.00
C CYS A 82 -8.14 -19.71 3.86
N SER A 83 -6.94 -19.15 3.79
CA SER A 83 -5.94 -19.49 2.76
C SER A 83 -5.02 -20.60 3.23
N CYS A 84 -4.69 -21.53 2.32
CA CYS A 84 -3.70 -22.57 2.61
C CYS A 84 -2.28 -22.00 2.51
N LEU A 85 -1.61 -21.84 3.64
CA LEU A 85 -0.26 -21.27 3.70
C LEU A 85 0.82 -22.19 3.12
N LEU A 86 0.55 -23.50 3.00
CA LEU A 86 1.49 -24.47 2.43
C LEU A 86 1.71 -24.25 0.93
N TYR A 87 0.80 -23.57 0.26
CA TYR A 87 0.83 -23.29 -1.18
C TYR A 87 0.96 -21.81 -1.50
N THR A 88 1.31 -20.96 -0.54
CA THR A 88 1.67 -19.58 -0.83
C THR A 88 2.98 -19.60 -1.59
N SER A 89 2.90 -19.49 -2.91
CA SER A 89 4.10 -19.33 -3.73
C SER A 89 4.78 -18.02 -3.32
N PRO A 90 6.09 -18.04 -3.04
CA PRO A 90 6.81 -16.79 -2.91
C PRO A 90 6.63 -15.99 -4.19
N SER A 91 6.49 -14.67 -4.07
CA SER A 91 6.45 -13.85 -5.27
C SER A 91 7.73 -14.08 -6.08
N PRO A 92 7.70 -13.93 -7.41
CA PRO A 92 8.93 -14.05 -8.21
C PRO A 92 10.06 -13.15 -7.72
N ARG A 93 9.73 -12.08 -7.01
CA ARG A 93 10.67 -11.17 -6.36
C ARG A 93 11.35 -11.82 -5.14
N ASP A 94 10.62 -12.58 -4.35
CA ASP A 94 11.15 -13.26 -3.17
C ASP A 94 12.06 -14.43 -3.57
N GLY A 95 11.78 -15.09 -4.67
CA GLY A 95 12.61 -16.16 -5.22
C GLY A 95 13.99 -15.69 -5.70
N LEU A 96 14.17 -14.41 -5.99
CA LEU A 96 15.47 -13.83 -6.36
C LEU A 96 16.34 -13.48 -5.14
N LEU A 97 15.74 -13.32 -3.97
CA LEU A 97 16.45 -12.99 -2.73
C LEU A 97 16.93 -14.23 -1.95
N SER A 98 16.46 -15.39 -2.31
CA SER A 98 16.82 -16.67 -1.66
C SER A 98 17.99 -17.42 -2.32
N ARG A 99 18.78 -16.74 -3.18
CA ARG A 99 19.98 -17.29 -3.82
C ARG A 99 21.25 -16.64 -3.31
#